data_f88652884a98256928d90d2e5e3efe10
#
_entry.id   f88652884a98256928d90d2e5e3efe10
#
_cell.length_a   1.000
_cell.length_b   1.000
_cell.length_c   1.000
_cell.angle_alpha   90.00
_cell.angle_beta   90.00
_cell.angle_gamma   90.00
#
_symmetry.space_group_name_H-M   'P 1'
#
loop_
_entity.id
_entity.type
_entity.pdbx_description
1 polymer ?
#
loop_
_entity_poly.entity_id
_entity_poly.type
_entity_poly.pdbx_seq_one_letter_code
_entity_poly.pdbx_strand_id
1 'polypeptide(L)'
;ILSGAIMDPKALTELIPDWKAKGAPLNQPVTDDAYIFLSQKSGFRVPNPLLPPFANNHGNYIVSLGAVTKWLAEQAEALGVEIFPGFTAAEVLYNEDGSVRGVATGNLGISKEGEPTDNFQLGMELLGKYTVFAEGARGHLGKQLIAKYHLDEGRDPQSFGIGIKELWEIDPKRHQPGFVMHTAGWPMENDTYGGAFLYHLEGNKVAVGFVTGLGYSNPYLSPFEEFQRWKTHPNVRYYFENEKGEVTAKRLSYGARAINASGINALPKTVFPGGALVGCNAGYLNVGRIKGSHAAIKTGMLAAEAAYDAVTAGRQHDELTAYPEAFEKSWLAAELNKDRNFKNW
;
A
#
# COMPACT_ATOMS: atom_id res chain seq x y z
N ILE A 1 -6.90 0.15 -11.44
CA ILE A 1 -6.60 0.47 -10.01
C ILE A 1 -6.06 1.88 -9.95
N LEU A 2 -6.70 2.73 -9.19
CA LEU A 2 -6.21 4.08 -8.93
C LEU A 2 -5.00 4.02 -8.00
N SER A 3 -3.87 4.50 -8.45
CA SER A 3 -2.66 4.53 -7.65
C SER A 3 -1.82 5.75 -7.97
N GLY A 4 -1.82 6.72 -7.11
CA GLY A 4 -0.77 7.72 -7.02
C GLY A 4 -0.05 7.51 -5.70
N ALA A 5 1.26 7.41 -5.71
CA ALA A 5 2.06 7.19 -4.51
C ALA A 5 3.42 7.88 -4.62
N ILE A 6 3.97 8.21 -3.46
CA ILE A 6 5.38 8.52 -3.36
C ILE A 6 6.11 7.23 -3.01
N MET A 7 7.00 6.80 -3.88
CA MET A 7 7.76 5.57 -3.74
C MET A 7 9.22 5.88 -3.36
N ASP A 8 9.68 5.26 -2.27
CA ASP A 8 11.09 5.16 -1.95
C ASP A 8 11.71 4.05 -2.83
N PRO A 9 12.69 4.35 -3.69
CA PRO A 9 13.25 3.35 -4.61
C PRO A 9 14.23 2.38 -3.95
N LYS A 10 14.50 2.50 -2.66
CA LYS A 10 15.55 1.74 -1.96
C LYS A 10 15.42 0.22 -2.17
N ALA A 11 14.26 -0.35 -1.87
CA ALA A 11 14.06 -1.79 -2.02
C ALA A 11 14.05 -2.23 -3.50
N LEU A 12 13.53 -1.38 -4.40
CA LEU A 12 13.58 -1.64 -5.83
C LEU A 12 15.04 -1.65 -6.34
N THR A 13 15.87 -0.75 -5.83
CA THR A 13 17.29 -0.68 -6.19
C THR A 13 18.08 -1.90 -5.68
N GLU A 14 17.70 -2.44 -4.53
CA GLU A 14 18.27 -3.71 -4.06
C GLU A 14 17.84 -4.90 -4.94
N LEU A 15 16.57 -4.95 -5.34
CA LEU A 15 16.00 -6.04 -6.13
C LEU A 15 16.51 -6.00 -7.59
N ILE A 16 16.48 -4.82 -8.21
CA ILE A 16 16.86 -4.61 -9.61
C ILE A 16 17.74 -3.35 -9.67
N PRO A 17 19.07 -3.47 -9.46
CA PRO A 17 19.98 -2.31 -9.40
C PRO A 17 19.95 -1.42 -10.66
N ASP A 18 19.72 -2.02 -11.80
CA ASP A 18 19.65 -1.37 -13.13
C ASP A 18 18.22 -0.99 -13.55
N TRP A 19 17.27 -0.86 -12.61
CA TRP A 19 15.86 -0.57 -12.88
C TRP A 19 15.64 0.65 -13.80
N LYS A 20 16.51 1.68 -13.72
CA LYS A 20 16.42 2.85 -14.61
C LYS A 20 16.71 2.47 -16.06
N ALA A 21 17.77 1.70 -16.30
CA ALA A 21 18.15 1.24 -17.64
C ALA A 21 17.11 0.27 -18.21
N LYS A 22 16.42 -0.48 -17.35
CA LYS A 22 15.31 -1.38 -17.71
C LYS A 22 13.98 -0.67 -17.90
N GLY A 23 13.93 0.64 -17.81
CA GLY A 23 12.73 1.42 -18.09
C GLY A 23 11.64 1.32 -17.01
N ALA A 24 12.01 1.14 -15.74
CA ALA A 24 11.03 1.20 -14.66
C ALA A 24 10.31 2.56 -14.66
N PRO A 25 8.97 2.61 -14.47
CA PRO A 25 8.19 3.83 -14.62
C PRO A 25 8.26 4.74 -13.38
N LEU A 26 9.49 5.08 -12.96
CA LEU A 26 9.82 6.05 -11.92
C LEU A 26 10.39 7.31 -12.57
N ASN A 27 9.56 8.04 -13.31
CA ASN A 27 10.02 9.16 -14.15
C ASN A 27 9.96 10.51 -13.45
N GLN A 28 9.08 10.66 -12.45
CA GLN A 28 8.87 11.94 -11.77
C GLN A 28 9.52 11.96 -10.38
N PRO A 29 10.75 12.49 -10.23
CA PRO A 29 11.31 12.68 -8.91
C PRO A 29 10.54 13.74 -8.12
N VAL A 30 10.57 13.64 -6.79
CA VAL A 30 10.07 14.71 -5.91
C VAL A 30 11.06 15.89 -5.98
N THR A 31 10.54 17.06 -6.34
CA THR A 31 11.33 18.31 -6.49
C THR A 31 11.06 19.32 -5.39
N ASP A 32 9.86 19.35 -4.84
CA ASP A 32 9.48 20.19 -3.69
C ASP A 32 8.51 19.41 -2.80
N ASP A 33 8.63 19.58 -1.50
CA ASP A 33 7.84 18.88 -0.49
C ASP A 33 7.26 19.90 0.50
N ALA A 34 5.95 19.87 0.69
CA ALA A 34 5.23 20.76 1.58
C ALA A 34 4.39 19.99 2.58
N TYR A 35 4.53 20.31 3.85
CA TYR A 35 3.63 19.87 4.90
C TYR A 35 2.86 21.07 5.45
N ILE A 36 1.52 21.05 5.38
CA ILE A 36 0.67 22.19 5.70
C ILE A 36 -0.35 21.78 6.75
N PHE A 37 -0.35 22.48 7.88
CA PHE A 37 -1.45 22.42 8.82
C PHE A 37 -2.56 23.37 8.38
N LEU A 38 -3.76 22.81 8.15
CA LEU A 38 -4.92 23.56 7.72
C LEU A 38 -5.80 23.94 8.91
N SER A 39 -6.16 25.21 8.98
CA SER A 39 -7.34 25.70 9.71
C SER A 39 -8.52 25.80 8.73
N GLN A 40 -9.67 26.22 9.15
CA GLN A 40 -10.84 26.32 8.27
C GLN A 40 -10.64 27.25 7.05
N LYS A 41 -9.81 28.29 7.16
CA LYS A 41 -9.67 29.35 6.13
C LYS A 41 -8.22 29.59 5.68
N SER A 42 -7.25 29.06 6.41
CA SER A 42 -5.82 29.31 6.15
C SER A 42 -4.99 28.07 6.40
N GLY A 43 -3.78 28.03 5.84
CA GLY A 43 -2.80 26.95 6.05
C GLY A 43 -1.46 27.51 6.50
N PHE A 44 -0.82 26.81 7.42
CA PHE A 44 0.56 27.07 7.85
C PHE A 44 1.48 26.00 7.28
N ARG A 45 2.34 26.39 6.33
CA ARG A 45 3.41 25.50 5.81
C ARG A 45 4.51 25.38 6.85
N VAL A 46 4.77 24.17 7.31
CA VAL A 46 5.90 23.89 8.20
C VAL A 46 7.20 24.03 7.40
N PRO A 47 8.17 24.82 7.86
CA PRO A 47 9.48 24.88 7.20
C PRO A 47 10.14 23.50 7.16
N ASN A 48 10.61 23.07 6.00
CA ASN A 48 11.18 21.73 5.79
C ASN A 48 12.27 21.33 6.82
N PRO A 49 13.18 22.22 7.29
CA PRO A 49 14.16 21.89 8.33
C PRO A 49 13.57 21.52 9.69
N LEU A 50 12.30 21.89 9.95
CA LEU A 50 11.60 21.57 11.20
C LEU A 50 10.79 20.28 11.10
N LEU A 51 10.66 19.71 9.91
CA LEU A 51 9.99 18.43 9.72
C LEU A 51 10.88 17.27 10.23
N PRO A 52 10.26 16.26 10.84
CA PRO A 52 11.00 15.08 11.22
C PRO A 52 11.56 14.37 9.96
N PRO A 53 12.73 13.70 10.04
CA PRO A 53 13.39 13.09 8.89
C PRO A 53 12.51 12.13 8.09
N PHE A 54 11.57 11.44 8.73
CA PHE A 54 10.67 10.50 8.08
C PHE A 54 9.65 11.18 7.15
N ALA A 55 9.34 12.46 7.36
CA ALA A 55 8.41 13.23 6.52
C ALA A 55 9.06 13.76 5.23
N ASN A 56 10.39 13.69 5.11
CA ASN A 56 11.11 14.16 3.94
C ASN A 56 10.95 13.19 2.76
N ASN A 57 10.57 13.73 1.60
CA ASN A 57 10.38 12.96 0.37
C ASN A 57 11.49 13.18 -0.67
N HIS A 58 12.55 13.91 -0.35
CA HIS A 58 13.69 14.09 -1.27
C HIS A 58 14.32 12.74 -1.62
N GLY A 59 14.60 12.51 -2.91
CA GLY A 59 15.11 11.23 -3.42
C GLY A 59 14.03 10.18 -3.72
N ASN A 60 12.78 10.43 -3.38
CA ASN A 60 11.64 9.59 -3.75
C ASN A 60 11.05 9.99 -5.10
N TYR A 61 10.18 9.15 -5.63
CA TYR A 61 9.52 9.36 -6.92
C TYR A 61 8.00 9.35 -6.75
N ILE A 62 7.33 10.22 -7.48
CA ILE A 62 5.87 10.19 -7.60
C ILE A 62 5.55 9.21 -8.74
N VAL A 63 4.81 8.15 -8.42
CA VAL A 63 4.59 7.03 -9.34
C VAL A 63 3.13 6.61 -9.41
N SER A 64 2.76 5.97 -10.52
CA SER A 64 1.60 5.10 -10.57
C SER A 64 2.02 3.70 -10.10
N LEU A 65 1.58 3.27 -8.92
CA LEU A 65 1.88 1.91 -8.43
C LEU A 65 1.34 0.83 -9.38
N GLY A 66 0.23 1.10 -10.09
CA GLY A 66 -0.28 0.18 -11.10
C GLY A 66 0.71 0.00 -12.26
N ALA A 67 1.35 1.08 -12.73
CA ALA A 67 2.38 1.00 -13.76
C ALA A 67 3.64 0.28 -13.24
N VAL A 68 4.08 0.58 -12.02
CA VAL A 68 5.23 -0.09 -11.38
C VAL A 68 4.96 -1.59 -11.22
N THR A 69 3.76 -1.96 -10.75
CA THR A 69 3.39 -3.38 -10.56
C THR A 69 3.33 -4.12 -11.90
N LYS A 70 2.80 -3.48 -12.95
CA LYS A 70 2.79 -4.06 -14.31
C LYS A 70 4.21 -4.30 -14.81
N TRP A 71 5.09 -3.30 -14.68
CA TRP A 71 6.48 -3.44 -15.09
C TRP A 71 7.22 -4.53 -14.29
N LEU A 72 6.99 -4.65 -12.97
CA LEU A 72 7.53 -5.75 -12.16
C LEU A 72 7.01 -7.11 -12.61
N ALA A 73 5.73 -7.21 -12.97
CA ALA A 73 5.16 -8.43 -13.52
C ALA A 73 5.87 -8.84 -14.82
N GLU A 74 6.11 -7.90 -15.75
CA GLU A 74 6.86 -8.15 -16.98
C GLU A 74 8.29 -8.64 -16.70
N GLN A 75 8.97 -8.10 -15.66
CA GLN A 75 10.28 -8.61 -15.24
C GLN A 75 10.19 -10.04 -14.67
N ALA A 76 9.16 -10.34 -13.90
CA ALA A 76 8.94 -11.68 -13.34
C ALA A 76 8.63 -12.71 -14.44
N GLU A 77 7.75 -12.38 -15.38
CA GLU A 77 7.42 -13.23 -16.53
C GLU A 77 8.66 -13.53 -17.39
N ALA A 78 9.53 -12.54 -17.60
CA ALA A 78 10.80 -12.73 -18.31
C ALA A 78 11.76 -13.73 -17.61
N LEU A 79 11.56 -13.97 -16.32
CA LEU A 79 12.28 -14.96 -15.51
C LEU A 79 11.53 -16.31 -15.41
N GLY A 80 10.41 -16.47 -16.11
CA GLY A 80 9.64 -17.71 -16.14
C GLY A 80 8.56 -17.82 -15.04
N VAL A 81 8.22 -16.74 -14.38
CA VAL A 81 7.09 -16.70 -13.43
C VAL A 81 5.78 -16.63 -14.21
N GLU A 82 4.86 -17.52 -13.91
CA GLU A 82 3.51 -17.49 -14.48
C GLU A 82 2.62 -16.55 -13.67
N ILE A 83 1.94 -15.63 -14.36
CA ILE A 83 1.02 -14.65 -13.75
C ILE A 83 -0.38 -14.89 -14.30
N PHE A 84 -1.36 -15.06 -13.41
CA PHE A 84 -2.75 -15.35 -13.76
C PHE A 84 -3.67 -14.17 -13.39
N PRO A 85 -3.77 -13.14 -14.24
CA PRO A 85 -4.64 -12.00 -13.98
C PRO A 85 -6.12 -12.42 -14.01
N GLY A 86 -6.90 -11.90 -13.05
CA GLY A 86 -8.34 -12.20 -12.98
C GLY A 86 -8.69 -13.46 -12.20
N PHE A 87 -7.73 -14.29 -11.80
CA PHE A 87 -7.97 -15.43 -10.92
C PHE A 87 -7.81 -15.02 -9.46
N THR A 88 -8.87 -15.17 -8.70
CA THR A 88 -8.90 -14.85 -7.27
C THR A 88 -8.63 -16.11 -6.47
N ALA A 89 -7.59 -16.10 -5.62
CA ALA A 89 -7.43 -17.13 -4.60
C ALA A 89 -8.60 -17.01 -3.61
N ALA A 90 -9.45 -18.01 -3.56
CA ALA A 90 -10.69 -18.01 -2.78
C ALA A 90 -10.58 -18.84 -1.50
N GLU A 91 -9.73 -19.86 -1.49
CA GLU A 91 -9.60 -20.82 -0.39
C GLU A 91 -8.15 -21.21 -0.18
N VAL A 92 -7.76 -21.44 1.07
CA VAL A 92 -6.46 -22.02 1.43
C VAL A 92 -6.57 -23.53 1.50
N LEU A 93 -5.68 -24.22 0.84
CA LEU A 93 -5.62 -25.69 0.84
C LEU A 93 -4.59 -26.17 1.88
N TYR A 94 -4.97 -27.22 2.62
CA TYR A 94 -4.15 -27.77 3.70
C TYR A 94 -3.82 -29.23 3.47
N ASN A 95 -2.67 -29.66 3.97
CA ASN A 95 -2.32 -31.07 4.15
C ASN A 95 -3.04 -31.64 5.40
N GLU A 96 -2.98 -32.94 5.59
CA GLU A 96 -3.57 -33.62 6.76
C GLU A 96 -2.96 -33.16 8.10
N ASP A 97 -1.69 -32.76 8.11
CA ASP A 97 -0.99 -32.20 9.27
C ASP A 97 -1.36 -30.73 9.55
N GLY A 98 -2.20 -30.14 8.73
CA GLY A 98 -2.64 -28.76 8.84
C GLY A 98 -1.71 -27.74 8.21
N SER A 99 -0.58 -28.14 7.60
CA SER A 99 0.29 -27.22 6.85
C SER A 99 -0.38 -26.76 5.54
N VAL A 100 -0.07 -25.54 5.09
CA VAL A 100 -0.57 -25.01 3.82
C VAL A 100 0.12 -25.73 2.65
N ARG A 101 -0.67 -26.24 1.70
CA ARG A 101 -0.17 -26.87 0.46
C ARG A 101 -0.44 -26.05 -0.80
N GLY A 102 -1.20 -24.94 -0.68
CA GLY A 102 -1.56 -24.10 -1.82
C GLY A 102 -2.84 -23.33 -1.61
N VAL A 103 -3.44 -22.88 -2.71
CA VAL A 103 -4.72 -22.17 -2.75
C VAL A 103 -5.61 -22.72 -3.85
N ALA A 104 -6.92 -22.62 -3.68
CA ALA A 104 -7.89 -22.82 -4.75
C ALA A 104 -8.39 -21.46 -5.27
N THR A 105 -8.56 -21.35 -6.58
CA THR A 105 -9.20 -20.18 -7.20
C THR A 105 -10.71 -20.32 -7.08
N GLY A 106 -11.43 -19.19 -7.09
CA GLY A 106 -12.88 -19.19 -7.18
C GLY A 106 -13.39 -19.64 -8.55
N ASN A 107 -14.63 -20.12 -8.60
CA ASN A 107 -15.29 -20.39 -9.86
C ASN A 107 -15.48 -19.09 -10.66
N LEU A 108 -15.33 -19.17 -11.97
CA LEU A 108 -15.61 -18.07 -12.90
C LEU A 108 -16.98 -18.27 -13.55
N GLY A 109 -17.56 -17.19 -14.07
CA GLY A 109 -18.84 -17.24 -14.76
C GLY A 109 -20.03 -17.57 -13.85
N ILE A 110 -20.02 -17.09 -12.62
CA ILE A 110 -21.15 -17.15 -11.68
C ILE A 110 -21.93 -15.83 -11.78
N SER A 111 -23.25 -15.92 -11.92
CA SER A 111 -24.17 -14.78 -11.91
C SER A 111 -24.26 -14.13 -10.52
N LYS A 112 -24.94 -12.98 -10.42
CA LYS A 112 -25.19 -12.31 -9.13
C LYS A 112 -26.09 -13.14 -8.20
N GLU A 113 -26.91 -14.00 -8.78
CA GLU A 113 -27.83 -14.92 -8.08
C GLU A 113 -27.12 -16.20 -7.61
N GLY A 114 -25.83 -16.38 -7.99
CA GLY A 114 -25.03 -17.55 -7.62
C GLY A 114 -25.10 -18.71 -8.61
N GLU A 115 -25.79 -18.54 -9.75
CA GLU A 115 -25.98 -19.58 -10.76
C GLU A 115 -24.88 -19.56 -11.83
N PRO A 116 -24.48 -20.74 -12.37
CA PRO A 116 -23.56 -20.82 -13.48
C PRO A 116 -24.10 -20.11 -14.73
N THR A 117 -23.24 -19.37 -15.43
CA THR A 117 -23.52 -18.78 -16.74
C THR A 117 -22.87 -19.63 -17.85
N ASP A 118 -23.08 -19.24 -19.12
CA ASP A 118 -22.45 -19.91 -20.28
C ASP A 118 -20.92 -19.89 -20.24
N ASN A 119 -20.31 -18.99 -19.45
CA ASN A 119 -18.87 -18.86 -19.26
C ASN A 119 -18.40 -19.51 -17.95
N PHE A 120 -19.19 -20.41 -17.37
CA PHE A 120 -18.83 -21.07 -16.12
C PHE A 120 -17.55 -21.91 -16.27
N GLN A 121 -16.64 -21.74 -15.34
CA GLN A 121 -15.42 -22.55 -15.20
C GLN A 121 -15.21 -22.83 -13.71
N LEU A 122 -14.93 -24.08 -13.40
CA LEU A 122 -14.51 -24.49 -12.06
C LEU A 122 -13.18 -23.83 -11.68
N GLY A 123 -13.06 -23.49 -10.41
CA GLY A 123 -11.78 -23.07 -9.84
C GLY A 123 -10.73 -24.20 -9.93
N MET A 124 -9.47 -23.77 -9.86
CA MET A 124 -8.31 -24.69 -9.91
C MET A 124 -7.58 -24.69 -8.58
N GLU A 125 -7.02 -25.83 -8.22
CA GLU A 125 -6.05 -25.93 -7.12
C GLU A 125 -4.66 -25.58 -7.64
N LEU A 126 -4.01 -24.61 -7.02
CA LEU A 126 -2.62 -24.21 -7.26
C LEU A 126 -1.79 -24.70 -6.07
N LEU A 127 -1.02 -25.74 -6.28
CA LEU A 127 -0.20 -26.37 -5.25
C LEU A 127 1.22 -25.85 -5.29
N GLY A 128 1.85 -25.71 -4.13
CA GLY A 128 3.22 -25.24 -4.02
C GLY A 128 3.90 -25.76 -2.77
N LYS A 129 5.22 -25.84 -2.78
CA LYS A 129 6.02 -26.20 -1.60
C LYS A 129 5.87 -25.16 -0.48
N TYR A 130 5.69 -23.90 -0.85
CA TYR A 130 5.35 -22.78 0.04
C TYR A 130 4.41 -21.82 -0.68
N THR A 131 3.53 -21.17 0.09
CA THR A 131 2.59 -20.16 -0.41
C THR A 131 2.84 -18.84 0.30
N VAL A 132 3.11 -17.78 -0.47
CA VAL A 132 3.30 -16.42 0.06
C VAL A 132 2.04 -15.60 -0.16
N PHE A 133 1.46 -15.09 0.93
CA PHE A 133 0.24 -14.30 0.90
C PHE A 133 0.57 -12.81 0.90
N ALA A 134 0.26 -12.15 -0.21
CA ALA A 134 0.54 -10.73 -0.49
C ALA A 134 -0.73 -9.93 -0.85
N GLU A 135 -1.87 -10.25 -0.23
CA GLU A 135 -3.19 -9.72 -0.55
C GLU A 135 -3.41 -8.25 -0.19
N GLY A 136 -2.42 -7.62 0.45
CA GLY A 136 -2.51 -6.25 0.93
C GLY A 136 -3.28 -6.13 2.26
N ALA A 137 -3.70 -4.90 2.59
CA ALA A 137 -4.40 -4.64 3.84
C ALA A 137 -5.73 -5.42 3.90
N ARG A 138 -5.93 -6.20 4.99
CA ARG A 138 -7.11 -7.02 5.22
C ARG A 138 -7.39 -8.06 4.12
N GLY A 139 -6.36 -8.71 3.62
CA GLY A 139 -6.51 -9.86 2.75
C GLY A 139 -7.44 -10.91 3.37
N HIS A 140 -8.37 -11.48 2.59
CA HIS A 140 -9.38 -12.37 3.17
C HIS A 140 -8.80 -13.72 3.59
N LEU A 141 -7.83 -14.27 2.86
CA LEU A 141 -7.10 -15.49 3.26
C LEU A 141 -6.12 -15.21 4.39
N GLY A 142 -5.42 -14.07 4.35
CA GLY A 142 -4.52 -13.67 5.43
C GLY A 142 -5.22 -13.57 6.78
N LYS A 143 -6.46 -13.07 6.84
CA LYS A 143 -7.26 -13.06 8.08
C LYS A 143 -7.58 -14.47 8.59
N GLN A 144 -7.90 -15.39 7.70
CA GLN A 144 -8.16 -16.79 8.06
C GLN A 144 -6.91 -17.46 8.63
N LEU A 145 -5.75 -17.20 8.01
CA LEU A 145 -4.46 -17.73 8.45
C LEU A 145 -4.03 -17.17 9.80
N ILE A 146 -4.17 -15.85 10.01
CA ILE A 146 -3.91 -15.21 11.29
C ILE A 146 -4.73 -15.87 12.39
N ALA A 147 -6.04 -16.05 12.18
CA ALA A 147 -6.94 -16.68 13.15
C ALA A 147 -6.61 -18.17 13.36
N LYS A 148 -6.38 -18.93 12.28
CA LYS A 148 -6.13 -20.38 12.33
C LYS A 148 -4.85 -20.72 13.12
N TYR A 149 -3.78 -19.96 12.88
CA TYR A 149 -2.47 -20.23 13.50
C TYR A 149 -2.16 -19.32 14.69
N HIS A 150 -3.14 -18.53 15.17
CA HIS A 150 -2.97 -17.60 16.30
C HIS A 150 -1.76 -16.66 16.12
N LEU A 151 -1.57 -16.14 14.89
CA LEU A 151 -0.37 -15.38 14.55
C LEU A 151 -0.27 -14.03 15.25
N ASP A 152 -1.39 -13.47 15.70
CA ASP A 152 -1.49 -12.19 16.43
C ASP A 152 -1.44 -12.33 17.94
N GLU A 153 -1.23 -13.53 18.46
CA GLU A 153 -1.12 -13.75 19.90
C GLU A 153 0.05 -12.96 20.50
N GLY A 154 -0.21 -12.21 21.57
CA GLY A 154 0.77 -11.36 22.23
C GLY A 154 1.19 -10.12 21.45
N ARG A 155 0.43 -9.72 20.41
CA ARG A 155 0.66 -8.51 19.63
C ARG A 155 -0.40 -7.45 19.91
N ASP A 156 -0.06 -6.19 19.63
CA ASP A 156 -1.07 -5.13 19.64
C ASP A 156 -2.13 -5.39 18.58
N PRO A 157 -3.38 -4.97 18.81
CA PRO A 157 -4.43 -5.07 17.79
C PRO A 157 -4.08 -4.27 16.54
N GLN A 158 -4.31 -4.87 15.36
CA GLN A 158 -4.14 -4.14 14.11
C GLN A 158 -5.17 -3.02 13.99
N SER A 159 -4.73 -1.86 13.54
CA SER A 159 -5.58 -0.70 13.25
C SER A 159 -5.55 -0.37 11.76
N PHE A 160 -6.65 0.18 11.28
CA PHE A 160 -6.85 0.43 9.86
C PHE A 160 -7.30 1.86 9.61
N GLY A 161 -7.01 2.35 8.41
CA GLY A 161 -7.58 3.56 7.85
C GLY A 161 -8.29 3.26 6.54
N ILE A 162 -9.12 4.20 6.10
CA ILE A 162 -9.65 4.26 4.75
C ILE A 162 -8.94 5.37 3.99
N GLY A 163 -8.37 5.05 2.84
CA GLY A 163 -7.81 6.02 1.91
C GLY A 163 -8.70 6.16 0.70
N ILE A 164 -9.20 7.37 0.45
CA ILE A 164 -9.97 7.72 -0.76
C ILE A 164 -9.03 8.52 -1.65
N LYS A 165 -8.97 8.17 -2.94
CA LYS A 165 -8.07 8.82 -3.91
C LYS A 165 -8.82 9.20 -5.17
N GLU A 166 -8.38 10.31 -5.77
CA GLU A 166 -8.82 10.75 -7.08
C GLU A 166 -7.60 11.13 -7.92
N LEU A 167 -7.69 10.91 -9.23
CA LEU A 167 -6.75 11.41 -10.21
C LEU A 167 -7.43 12.48 -11.04
N TRP A 168 -6.80 13.64 -11.14
CA TRP A 168 -7.32 14.79 -11.84
C TRP A 168 -6.35 15.28 -12.91
N GLU A 169 -6.86 15.77 -13.99
CA GLU A 169 -6.16 16.62 -14.96
C GLU A 169 -6.47 18.07 -14.61
N ILE A 170 -5.43 18.91 -14.48
CA ILE A 170 -5.54 20.30 -14.03
C ILE A 170 -5.01 21.27 -15.07
N ASP A 171 -5.27 22.56 -14.89
CA ASP A 171 -4.70 23.62 -15.71
C ASP A 171 -3.15 23.53 -15.71
N PRO A 172 -2.48 23.47 -16.87
CA PRO A 172 -1.03 23.45 -16.97
C PRO A 172 -0.33 24.58 -16.20
N LYS A 173 -0.96 25.76 -16.09
CA LYS A 173 -0.43 26.90 -15.34
C LYS A 173 -0.41 26.69 -13.81
N ARG A 174 -1.21 25.75 -13.32
CA ARG A 174 -1.27 25.35 -11.90
C ARG A 174 -0.44 24.11 -11.60
N HIS A 175 0.05 23.43 -12.64
CA HIS A 175 0.80 22.21 -12.50
C HIS A 175 2.27 22.50 -12.16
N GLN A 176 2.81 21.76 -11.17
CA GLN A 176 4.19 21.88 -10.69
C GLN A 176 4.80 20.48 -10.62
N PRO A 177 5.44 19.99 -11.71
CA PRO A 177 5.97 18.62 -11.76
C PRO A 177 6.88 18.30 -10.57
N GLY A 178 6.60 17.20 -9.86
CA GLY A 178 7.37 16.78 -8.71
C GLY A 178 7.01 17.44 -7.38
N PHE A 179 6.06 18.38 -7.36
CA PHE A 179 5.57 18.96 -6.12
C PHE A 179 4.70 17.97 -5.34
N VAL A 180 4.96 17.88 -4.06
CA VAL A 180 4.27 17.02 -3.09
C VAL A 180 3.73 17.88 -1.97
N MET A 181 2.45 17.75 -1.68
CA MET A 181 1.81 18.40 -0.55
C MET A 181 1.11 17.37 0.35
N HIS A 182 1.45 17.40 1.63
CA HIS A 182 0.71 16.73 2.69
C HIS A 182 -0.01 17.76 3.55
N THR A 183 -1.20 17.43 4.00
CA THR A 183 -1.94 18.31 4.90
C THR A 183 -2.49 17.55 6.10
N ALA A 184 -2.55 18.22 7.26
CA ALA A 184 -3.21 17.76 8.47
C ALA A 184 -4.09 18.88 9.05
N GLY A 185 -4.94 18.53 10.01
CA GLY A 185 -5.92 19.45 10.62
C GLY A 185 -7.23 19.46 9.84
N TRP A 186 -7.77 20.66 9.59
CA TRP A 186 -9.06 20.79 8.90
C TRP A 186 -9.13 19.94 7.61
N PRO A 187 -10.26 19.26 7.29
CA PRO A 187 -11.58 19.38 7.94
C PRO A 187 -11.81 18.46 9.14
N MET A 188 -10.86 17.60 9.49
CA MET A 188 -11.01 16.71 10.63
C MET A 188 -10.68 17.42 11.95
N GLU A 189 -11.29 16.95 13.03
CA GLU A 189 -11.01 17.36 14.39
C GLU A 189 -9.76 16.68 14.94
N ASN A 190 -9.20 17.19 16.03
CA ASN A 190 -7.91 16.72 16.57
C ASN A 190 -7.96 15.30 17.15
N ASP A 191 -9.14 14.76 17.43
CA ASP A 191 -9.36 13.40 17.94
C ASP A 191 -9.44 12.34 16.82
N THR A 192 -9.47 12.80 15.57
CA THR A 192 -9.58 11.91 14.40
C THR A 192 -8.26 11.85 13.64
N TYR A 193 -7.60 10.69 13.72
CA TYR A 193 -6.37 10.44 12.99
C TYR A 193 -6.61 10.45 11.48
N GLY A 194 -5.75 11.17 10.75
CA GLY A 194 -5.79 11.19 9.30
C GLY A 194 -5.04 12.38 8.69
N GLY A 195 -5.32 12.62 7.42
CA GLY A 195 -4.72 13.71 6.66
C GLY A 195 -4.98 13.55 5.17
N ALA A 196 -4.46 14.49 4.40
CA ALA A 196 -4.63 14.46 2.96
C ALA A 196 -3.34 14.76 2.21
N PHE A 197 -3.36 14.47 0.92
CA PHE A 197 -2.22 14.73 0.06
C PHE A 197 -2.64 15.21 -1.33
N LEU A 198 -1.72 15.91 -2.00
CA LEU A 198 -1.80 16.30 -3.39
C LEU A 198 -0.41 16.15 -4.02
N TYR A 199 -0.31 15.31 -5.04
CA TYR A 199 0.94 14.97 -5.72
C TYR A 199 0.87 15.30 -7.20
N HIS A 200 1.81 16.07 -7.72
CA HIS A 200 1.89 16.43 -9.13
C HIS A 200 2.67 15.39 -9.93
N LEU A 201 1.94 14.61 -10.73
CA LEU A 201 2.47 13.60 -11.63
C LEU A 201 2.81 14.22 -13.00
N GLU A 202 3.29 13.39 -13.91
CA GLU A 202 3.51 13.76 -15.31
C GLU A 202 2.18 14.13 -16.03
N GLY A 203 2.27 14.95 -17.07
CA GLY A 203 1.15 15.22 -17.99
C GLY A 203 0.01 16.02 -17.36
N ASN A 204 0.30 17.06 -16.59
CA ASN A 204 -0.67 17.95 -15.92
C ASN A 204 -1.66 17.21 -15.02
N LYS A 205 -1.24 16.06 -14.47
CA LYS A 205 -2.07 15.26 -13.57
C LYS A 205 -1.69 15.47 -12.13
N VAL A 206 -2.70 15.47 -11.26
CA VAL A 206 -2.51 15.42 -9.82
C VAL A 206 -3.26 14.24 -9.22
N ALA A 207 -2.60 13.51 -8.34
CA ALA A 207 -3.25 12.54 -7.47
C ALA A 207 -3.57 13.23 -6.16
N VAL A 208 -4.83 13.20 -5.76
CA VAL A 208 -5.27 13.71 -4.46
C VAL A 208 -5.86 12.57 -3.65
N GLY A 209 -5.68 12.63 -2.35
CA GLY A 209 -6.26 11.62 -1.48
C GLY A 209 -6.46 12.11 -0.07
N PHE A 210 -7.35 11.42 0.61
CA PHE A 210 -7.74 11.67 1.98
C PHE A 210 -7.73 10.37 2.76
N VAL A 211 -7.08 10.35 3.89
CA VAL A 211 -6.97 9.17 4.75
C VAL A 211 -7.62 9.46 6.09
N THR A 212 -8.50 8.56 6.53
CA THR A 212 -9.13 8.64 7.85
C THR A 212 -8.89 7.33 8.59
N GLY A 213 -8.39 7.40 9.82
CA GLY A 213 -8.31 6.25 10.71
C GLY A 213 -9.71 5.74 11.05
N LEU A 214 -9.95 4.43 10.95
CA LEU A 214 -11.27 3.85 11.17
C LEU A 214 -11.68 3.71 12.64
N GLY A 215 -10.85 4.18 13.56
CA GLY A 215 -11.16 4.24 14.99
C GLY A 215 -11.77 5.59 15.44
N TYR A 216 -12.32 6.39 14.52
CA TYR A 216 -12.96 7.65 14.89
C TYR A 216 -14.21 7.45 15.75
N SER A 217 -14.44 8.36 16.70
CA SER A 217 -15.52 8.25 17.69
C SER A 217 -16.87 8.78 17.18
N ASN A 218 -16.86 9.73 16.22
CA ASN A 218 -18.05 10.34 15.67
C ASN A 218 -18.74 9.44 14.61
N PRO A 219 -19.88 8.80 14.89
CA PRO A 219 -20.54 7.91 13.95
C PRO A 219 -21.12 8.62 12.71
N TYR A 220 -21.25 9.94 12.76
CA TYR A 220 -21.72 10.77 11.63
C TYR A 220 -20.59 11.26 10.72
N LEU A 221 -19.34 11.00 11.07
CA LEU A 221 -18.22 11.35 10.21
C LEU A 221 -18.25 10.49 8.94
N SER A 222 -18.29 11.15 7.79
CA SER A 222 -18.16 10.51 6.48
C SER A 222 -16.80 10.82 5.88
N PRO A 223 -15.86 9.87 5.78
CA PRO A 223 -14.56 10.11 5.15
C PRO A 223 -14.67 10.66 3.73
N PHE A 224 -15.71 10.28 2.98
CA PHE A 224 -15.96 10.82 1.65
C PHE A 224 -16.33 12.31 1.70
N GLU A 225 -17.26 12.69 2.56
CA GLU A 225 -17.67 14.11 2.68
C GLU A 225 -16.54 14.98 3.20
N GLU A 226 -15.74 14.49 4.15
CA GLU A 226 -14.55 15.22 4.63
C GLU A 226 -13.52 15.41 3.50
N PHE A 227 -13.36 14.45 2.62
CA PHE A 227 -12.54 14.59 1.42
C PHE A 227 -13.11 15.65 0.45
N GLN A 228 -14.44 15.72 0.26
CA GLN A 228 -15.03 16.74 -0.56
C GLN A 228 -14.83 18.16 0.07
N ARG A 229 -15.03 18.27 1.38
CA ARG A 229 -14.76 19.51 2.14
C ARG A 229 -13.30 19.94 1.98
N TRP A 230 -12.35 19.04 2.17
CA TRP A 230 -10.93 19.32 2.02
C TRP A 230 -10.60 19.96 0.66
N LYS A 231 -11.20 19.48 -0.43
CA LYS A 231 -10.99 20.04 -1.77
C LYS A 231 -11.49 21.49 -1.91
N THR A 232 -12.39 21.95 -1.06
CA THR A 232 -12.88 23.33 -1.07
C THR A 232 -11.96 24.31 -0.35
N HIS A 233 -10.96 23.83 0.39
CA HIS A 233 -10.02 24.68 1.12
C HIS A 233 -9.18 25.55 0.16
N PRO A 234 -8.95 26.84 0.43
CA PRO A 234 -8.23 27.75 -0.48
C PRO A 234 -6.87 27.23 -0.96
N ASN A 235 -6.06 26.61 -0.07
CA ASN A 235 -4.76 26.03 -0.42
C ASN A 235 -4.86 24.82 -1.36
N VAL A 236 -6.01 24.17 -1.45
CA VAL A 236 -6.25 22.98 -2.26
C VAL A 236 -7.03 23.31 -3.52
N ARG A 237 -8.12 24.05 -3.37
CA ARG A 237 -9.02 24.50 -4.43
C ARG A 237 -8.26 25.22 -5.56
N TYR A 238 -7.22 25.98 -5.20
CA TYR A 238 -6.30 26.64 -6.13
C TYR A 238 -5.87 25.72 -7.31
N TYR A 239 -5.62 24.45 -7.08
CA TYR A 239 -5.15 23.53 -8.11
C TYR A 239 -6.25 23.04 -9.06
N PHE A 240 -7.52 23.18 -8.67
CA PHE A 240 -8.67 22.74 -9.47
C PHE A 240 -9.31 23.88 -10.29
N GLU A 241 -8.87 25.11 -10.08
CA GLU A 241 -9.42 26.31 -10.70
C GLU A 241 -8.43 26.96 -11.66
N ASN A 242 -8.97 27.67 -12.64
CA ASN A 242 -8.18 28.54 -13.50
C ASN A 242 -7.90 29.89 -12.80
N GLU A 243 -7.24 30.81 -13.52
CA GLU A 243 -6.90 32.14 -13.00
C GLU A 243 -8.14 33.01 -12.69
N LYS A 244 -9.31 32.66 -13.26
CA LYS A 244 -10.60 33.35 -13.00
C LYS A 244 -11.37 32.75 -11.82
N GLY A 245 -10.84 31.69 -11.18
CA GLY A 245 -11.53 30.98 -10.10
C GLY A 245 -12.62 30.02 -10.57
N GLU A 246 -12.66 29.67 -11.85
CA GLU A 246 -13.58 28.69 -12.41
C GLU A 246 -12.97 27.29 -12.29
N VAL A 247 -13.77 26.30 -11.85
CA VAL A 247 -13.33 24.91 -11.77
C VAL A 247 -13.18 24.35 -13.19
N THR A 248 -11.95 24.11 -13.61
CA THR A 248 -11.60 23.59 -14.94
C THR A 248 -10.97 22.20 -14.87
N ALA A 249 -10.60 21.75 -13.67
CA ALA A 249 -10.03 20.44 -13.50
C ALA A 249 -11.01 19.31 -13.84
N LYS A 250 -10.49 18.23 -14.45
CA LYS A 250 -11.29 17.06 -14.85
C LYS A 250 -10.86 15.85 -14.04
N ARG A 251 -11.80 15.23 -13.31
CA ARG A 251 -11.56 13.97 -12.61
C ARG A 251 -11.48 12.82 -13.61
N LEU A 252 -10.34 12.13 -13.64
CA LEU A 252 -10.07 11.02 -14.55
C LEU A 252 -10.45 9.67 -13.93
N SER A 253 -10.16 9.48 -12.64
CA SER A 253 -10.49 8.26 -11.92
C SER A 253 -10.57 8.49 -10.42
N TYR A 254 -11.17 7.53 -9.71
CA TYR A 254 -11.29 7.56 -8.25
C TYR A 254 -11.35 6.13 -7.70
N GLY A 255 -11.07 5.99 -6.41
CA GLY A 255 -11.19 4.73 -5.69
C GLY A 255 -10.90 4.88 -4.21
N ALA A 256 -11.23 3.86 -3.46
CA ALA A 256 -10.94 3.79 -2.03
C ALA A 256 -10.37 2.44 -1.68
N ARG A 257 -9.51 2.40 -0.63
CA ARG A 257 -8.94 1.17 -0.13
C ARG A 257 -8.65 1.26 1.35
N ALA A 258 -8.82 0.14 2.05
CA ALA A 258 -8.32 -0.01 3.41
C ALA A 258 -6.79 0.04 3.42
N ILE A 259 -6.24 0.65 4.46
CA ILE A 259 -4.81 0.80 4.71
C ILE A 259 -4.54 0.20 6.08
N ASN A 260 -3.56 -0.69 6.18
CA ASN A 260 -3.08 -1.14 7.49
C ASN A 260 -2.23 0.00 8.09
N ALA A 261 -2.65 0.52 9.21
CA ALA A 261 -2.03 1.65 9.89
C ALA A 261 -1.55 1.26 11.31
N SER A 262 -1.09 0.02 11.49
CA SER A 262 -0.84 -0.56 12.81
C SER A 262 0.56 -0.28 13.35
N GLY A 263 1.59 -0.34 12.52
CA GLY A 263 2.97 -0.27 12.94
C GLY A 263 3.55 -1.61 13.40
N ILE A 264 4.84 -1.61 13.75
CA ILE A 264 5.60 -2.84 14.01
C ILE A 264 5.11 -3.64 15.22
N ASN A 265 4.56 -2.99 16.25
CA ASN A 265 4.08 -3.67 17.45
C ASN A 265 2.86 -4.58 17.21
N ALA A 266 2.12 -4.31 16.13
CA ALA A 266 0.95 -5.10 15.73
C ALA A 266 1.26 -6.08 14.58
N LEU A 267 2.54 -6.27 14.22
CA LEU A 267 2.91 -7.28 13.24
C LEU A 267 2.63 -8.68 13.82
N PRO A 268 1.83 -9.51 13.14
CA PRO A 268 1.65 -10.90 13.52
C PRO A 268 2.95 -11.69 13.34
N LYS A 269 3.02 -12.90 13.86
CA LYS A 269 4.00 -13.89 13.40
C LYS A 269 3.77 -14.06 11.89
N THR A 270 4.81 -13.87 11.09
CA THR A 270 4.69 -13.76 9.63
C THR A 270 4.83 -15.07 8.90
N VAL A 271 5.14 -16.15 9.61
CA VAL A 271 5.34 -17.51 9.06
C VAL A 271 4.48 -18.51 9.80
N PHE A 272 4.07 -19.53 9.09
CA PHE A 272 3.31 -20.68 9.57
C PHE A 272 3.63 -21.89 8.68
N PRO A 273 3.28 -23.12 9.06
CA PRO A 273 3.60 -24.29 8.25
C PRO A 273 3.08 -24.17 6.81
N GLY A 274 4.00 -24.18 5.84
CA GLY A 274 3.71 -24.09 4.41
C GLY A 274 3.51 -22.69 3.85
N GLY A 275 3.69 -21.60 4.64
CA GLY A 275 3.47 -20.27 4.11
C GLY A 275 4.01 -19.09 4.89
N ALA A 276 3.86 -17.90 4.28
CA ALA A 276 4.28 -16.63 4.86
C ALA A 276 3.36 -15.48 4.47
N LEU A 277 3.24 -14.47 5.35
CA LEU A 277 2.60 -13.17 5.10
C LEU A 277 3.66 -12.12 4.75
N VAL A 278 3.42 -11.32 3.70
CA VAL A 278 4.32 -10.24 3.30
C VAL A 278 3.59 -8.91 3.09
N GLY A 279 4.33 -7.82 3.06
CA GLY A 279 3.80 -6.48 2.78
C GLY A 279 2.67 -6.07 3.71
N CYS A 280 1.66 -5.38 3.17
CA CYS A 280 0.53 -4.91 3.95
C CYS A 280 -0.42 -6.04 4.42
N ASN A 281 -0.25 -7.27 3.93
CA ASN A 281 -1.02 -8.42 4.46
C ASN A 281 -0.62 -8.72 5.91
N ALA A 282 0.67 -8.61 6.23
CA ALA A 282 1.16 -8.64 7.60
C ALA A 282 1.04 -7.29 8.33
N GLY A 283 1.13 -6.16 7.60
CA GLY A 283 1.05 -4.83 8.19
C GLY A 283 2.37 -4.04 8.18
N TYR A 284 3.26 -4.32 7.26
CA TYR A 284 4.59 -3.69 7.15
C TYR A 284 4.58 -2.24 6.65
N LEU A 285 3.42 -1.58 6.52
CA LEU A 285 3.39 -0.18 6.14
C LEU A 285 4.06 0.69 7.21
N ASN A 286 5.00 1.54 6.81
CA ASN A 286 5.54 2.58 7.70
C ASN A 286 4.54 3.76 7.76
N VAL A 287 3.81 3.84 8.85
CA VAL A 287 2.73 4.81 9.05
C VAL A 287 3.28 6.24 9.13
N GLY A 288 4.36 6.45 9.86
CA GLY A 288 5.01 7.76 10.00
C GLY A 288 5.50 8.32 8.66
N ARG A 289 6.06 7.47 7.81
CA ARG A 289 6.49 7.84 6.47
C ARG A 289 5.36 7.88 5.44
N ILE A 290 4.20 7.35 5.75
CA ILE A 290 3.07 7.18 4.79
C ILE A 290 3.52 6.35 3.57
N LYS A 291 4.39 5.36 3.77
CA LYS A 291 5.00 4.55 2.71
C LYS A 291 4.98 3.07 3.06
N GLY A 292 4.59 2.25 2.10
CA GLY A 292 4.53 0.80 2.25
C GLY A 292 5.10 0.01 1.07
N SER A 293 5.28 0.64 -0.11
CA SER A 293 5.75 -0.07 -1.31
C SER A 293 7.17 -0.64 -1.15
N HIS A 294 8.10 0.13 -0.58
CA HIS A 294 9.46 -0.33 -0.29
C HIS A 294 9.48 -1.47 0.74
N ALA A 295 8.60 -1.41 1.75
CA ALA A 295 8.45 -2.47 2.74
C ALA A 295 7.86 -3.76 2.11
N ALA A 296 6.87 -3.62 1.21
CA ALA A 296 6.29 -4.75 0.51
C ALA A 296 7.31 -5.45 -0.39
N ILE A 297 8.12 -4.70 -1.14
CA ILE A 297 9.20 -5.25 -1.97
C ILE A 297 10.24 -5.95 -1.07
N LYS A 298 10.71 -5.30 0.00
CA LYS A 298 11.74 -5.87 0.87
C LYS A 298 11.28 -7.16 1.54
N THR A 299 10.07 -7.20 2.07
CA THR A 299 9.53 -8.41 2.71
C THR A 299 9.25 -9.52 1.70
N GLY A 300 8.85 -9.17 0.47
CA GLY A 300 8.75 -10.13 -0.63
C GLY A 300 10.09 -10.77 -0.97
N MET A 301 11.17 -9.97 -1.05
CA MET A 301 12.54 -10.46 -1.28
C MET A 301 12.96 -11.45 -0.18
N LEU A 302 12.83 -11.05 1.08
CA LEU A 302 13.25 -11.86 2.22
C LEU A 302 12.48 -13.19 2.32
N ALA A 303 11.17 -13.16 2.05
CA ALA A 303 10.36 -14.38 2.02
C ALA A 303 10.72 -15.30 0.85
N ALA A 304 11.02 -14.73 -0.32
CA ALA A 304 11.44 -15.49 -1.50
C ALA A 304 12.81 -16.15 -1.30
N GLU A 305 13.78 -15.43 -0.73
CA GLU A 305 15.10 -15.95 -0.39
C GLU A 305 14.99 -17.10 0.61
N ALA A 306 14.20 -16.95 1.68
CA ALA A 306 13.97 -18.01 2.67
C ALA A 306 13.29 -19.25 2.06
N ALA A 307 12.31 -19.03 1.17
CA ALA A 307 11.64 -20.13 0.47
C ALA A 307 12.59 -20.85 -0.51
N TYR A 308 13.41 -20.10 -1.24
CA TYR A 308 14.41 -20.66 -2.15
C TYR A 308 15.41 -21.56 -1.42
N ASP A 309 15.96 -21.08 -0.32
CA ASP A 309 16.92 -21.85 0.49
C ASP A 309 16.28 -23.12 1.07
N ALA A 310 15.06 -23.01 1.57
CA ALA A 310 14.31 -24.16 2.10
C ALA A 310 14.06 -25.21 1.00
N VAL A 311 13.58 -24.79 -0.17
CA VAL A 311 13.32 -25.70 -1.31
C VAL A 311 14.60 -26.35 -1.81
N THR A 312 15.70 -25.58 -1.88
CA THR A 312 17.01 -26.09 -2.30
C THR A 312 17.57 -27.11 -1.31
N ALA A 313 17.28 -26.94 -0.02
CA ALA A 313 17.61 -27.90 1.03
C ALA A 313 16.65 -29.11 1.10
N GLY A 314 15.71 -29.26 0.15
CA GLY A 314 14.74 -30.34 0.11
C GLY A 314 13.57 -30.21 1.10
N ARG A 315 13.38 -29.04 1.74
CA ARG A 315 12.29 -28.74 2.67
C ARG A 315 11.03 -28.28 1.92
N GLN A 316 9.89 -28.56 2.51
CA GLN A 316 8.59 -28.09 2.05
C GLN A 316 7.57 -28.12 3.17
N HIS A 317 6.57 -27.23 3.12
CA HIS A 317 5.40 -27.17 4.00
C HIS A 317 5.72 -26.93 5.50
N ASP A 318 6.97 -26.71 5.87
CA ASP A 318 7.37 -26.30 7.21
C ASP A 318 7.38 -24.76 7.39
N GLU A 319 7.83 -24.27 8.53
CA GLU A 319 7.94 -22.83 8.77
C GLU A 319 9.23 -22.24 8.18
N LEU A 320 9.11 -21.15 7.45
CA LEU A 320 10.21 -20.38 6.87
C LEU A 320 10.86 -19.45 7.92
N THR A 321 11.42 -20.01 8.99
CA THR A 321 11.96 -19.24 10.14
C THR A 321 13.07 -18.27 9.73
N ALA A 322 13.81 -18.56 8.67
CA ALA A 322 14.84 -17.66 8.13
C ALA A 322 14.26 -16.30 7.67
N TYR A 323 12.98 -16.22 7.27
CA TYR A 323 12.36 -14.97 6.85
C TYR A 323 12.23 -13.95 7.99
N PRO A 324 11.56 -14.22 9.12
CA PRO A 324 11.52 -13.26 10.23
C PRO A 324 12.91 -12.96 10.80
N GLU A 325 13.83 -13.90 10.86
CA GLU A 325 15.21 -13.65 11.29
C GLU A 325 15.94 -12.67 10.37
N ALA A 326 15.77 -12.80 9.04
CA ALA A 326 16.33 -11.89 8.07
C ALA A 326 15.67 -10.50 8.14
N PHE A 327 14.36 -10.45 8.40
CA PHE A 327 13.66 -9.19 8.62
C PHE A 327 14.23 -8.43 9.83
N GLU A 328 14.42 -9.07 10.98
CA GLU A 328 14.97 -8.45 12.18
C GLU A 328 16.36 -7.83 11.96
N LYS A 329 17.17 -8.42 11.09
CA LYS A 329 18.49 -7.92 10.72
C LYS A 329 18.48 -6.87 9.61
N SER A 330 17.34 -6.63 9.01
CA SER A 330 17.20 -5.74 7.84
C SER A 330 17.11 -4.27 8.23
N TRP A 331 17.44 -3.40 7.26
CA TRP A 331 17.21 -1.96 7.39
C TRP A 331 15.73 -1.62 7.60
N LEU A 332 14.81 -2.47 7.13
CA LEU A 332 13.38 -2.23 7.26
C LEU A 332 12.93 -2.37 8.72
N ALA A 333 13.43 -3.38 9.44
CA ALA A 333 13.17 -3.53 10.88
C ALA A 333 13.66 -2.31 11.65
N ALA A 334 14.87 -1.83 11.36
CA ALA A 334 15.43 -0.63 11.99
C ALA A 334 14.56 0.62 11.70
N GLU A 335 14.08 0.78 10.45
CA GLU A 335 13.19 1.86 10.05
C GLU A 335 11.86 1.80 10.82
N LEU A 336 11.18 0.66 10.81
CA LEU A 336 9.89 0.50 11.48
C LEU A 336 9.98 0.65 12.99
N ASN A 337 11.07 0.18 13.61
CA ASN A 337 11.32 0.35 15.04
C ASN A 337 11.53 1.83 15.42
N LYS A 338 12.16 2.61 14.57
CA LYS A 338 12.35 4.06 14.80
C LYS A 338 11.01 4.79 14.92
N ASP A 339 10.03 4.40 14.11
CA ASP A 339 8.72 5.04 14.01
C ASP A 339 7.64 4.30 14.83
N ARG A 340 8.00 3.29 15.65
CA ARG A 340 7.05 2.41 16.37
C ARG A 340 6.05 3.13 17.26
N ASN A 341 6.41 4.30 17.78
CA ASN A 341 5.56 5.08 18.68
C ASN A 341 4.82 6.24 17.97
N PHE A 342 4.86 6.29 16.64
CA PHE A 342 4.27 7.41 15.87
C PHE A 342 2.80 7.69 16.22
N LYS A 343 2.02 6.65 16.55
CA LYS A 343 0.60 6.80 16.91
C LYS A 343 0.35 7.21 18.36
N ASN A 344 1.37 7.23 19.18
CA ASN A 344 1.24 7.56 20.60
C ASN A 344 1.45 9.07 20.86
N TRP A 345 1.56 9.87 19.80
CA TRP A 345 1.76 11.33 19.83
C TRP A 345 0.50 12.09 19.50
#